data_afd1eba6722a7849e178127ab008a4fe
#
_entry.id   afd1eba6722a7849e178127ab008a4fe
#
_cell.length_a   1.000
_cell.length_b   1.000
_cell.length_c   1.000
_cell.angle_alpha   90.00
_cell.angle_beta   90.00
_cell.angle_gamma   90.00
#
_symmetry.space_group_name_H-M   'P 1'
#
loop_
_entity.id
_entity.type
_entity.pdbx_description
1 polymer ?
#
loop_
_entity_poly.entity_id
_entity_poly.type
_entity_poly.pdbx_seq_one_letter_code
_entity_poly.pdbx_strand_id
1 'polypeptide(L)'
;MKKDINLKEQYGLFINGAFRPASDGATFETYCPADGSKLAICAEATKEDVDDAVAGAWEAFESWRHTTTKERAAILRKIADVLDANKERIAMIESLDNGKPIRETLNVDLPLSVDHFRYFASCLEAEEGSATVIDERYLSIILREPIGVVGQIVPWNFPFAMAAWKLAPVLAAGDCTVFKPSSTTPLSVLEFADLIKDIVPKGVFQIVTGKGSKSGQFLLDHPDLRKLAFTGSTNRLQCGRCSSEKTYPRNTGAWRKICKHLL
;
A
#
# COMPACT_ATOMS: atom_id res chain seq x y z
N MET A 1 -27.32 -4.51 -10.16
CA MET A 1 -25.98 -4.61 -9.51
C MET A 1 -25.28 -3.26 -9.35
N LYS A 2 -25.15 -2.39 -10.37
CA LYS A 2 -24.49 -1.08 -10.19
C LYS A 2 -25.24 -0.09 -9.29
N LYS A 3 -26.58 -0.11 -9.30
CA LYS A 3 -27.41 0.85 -8.55
C LYS A 3 -27.35 0.70 -7.04
N ASP A 4 -26.91 -0.46 -6.54
CA ASP A 4 -26.95 -0.78 -5.12
C ASP A 4 -25.61 -0.49 -4.38
N ILE A 5 -24.51 -0.19 -5.12
CA ILE A 5 -23.16 -0.04 -4.53
C ILE A 5 -22.80 1.40 -4.22
N ASN A 6 -23.49 2.36 -4.81
CA ASN A 6 -23.29 3.80 -4.60
C ASN A 6 -21.81 4.22 -4.71
N LEU A 7 -21.16 3.91 -5.87
CA LEU A 7 -19.82 4.40 -6.18
C LEU A 7 -19.84 5.93 -6.31
N LYS A 8 -18.78 6.58 -5.85
CA LYS A 8 -18.58 8.02 -6.12
C LYS A 8 -18.34 8.22 -7.62
N GLU A 9 -18.87 9.29 -8.18
CA GLU A 9 -18.63 9.64 -9.58
C GLU A 9 -17.15 10.00 -9.82
N GLN A 10 -16.51 10.58 -8.80
CA GLN A 10 -15.13 11.02 -8.86
C GLN A 10 -14.34 10.63 -7.60
N TYR A 11 -13.11 10.15 -7.80
CA TYR A 11 -12.14 9.83 -6.76
C TYR A 11 -10.89 10.70 -6.91
N GLY A 12 -10.48 11.33 -5.83
CA GLY A 12 -9.22 12.07 -5.73
C GLY A 12 -8.03 11.17 -5.40
N LEU A 13 -6.85 11.78 -5.33
CA LEU A 13 -5.69 11.22 -4.64
C LEU A 13 -5.96 11.22 -3.14
N PHE A 14 -5.47 10.19 -2.42
CA PHE A 14 -5.56 10.18 -0.96
C PHE A 14 -4.23 10.60 -0.36
N ILE A 15 -4.13 11.86 0.05
CA ILE A 15 -2.89 12.46 0.55
C ILE A 15 -3.16 13.14 1.88
N ASN A 16 -2.31 12.91 2.88
CA ASN A 16 -2.39 13.46 4.23
C ASN A 16 -3.76 13.26 4.90
N GLY A 17 -4.35 12.06 4.69
CA GLY A 17 -5.62 11.65 5.30
C GLY A 17 -6.87 12.25 4.63
N ALA A 18 -6.73 12.89 3.47
CA ALA A 18 -7.84 13.49 2.74
C ALA A 18 -7.78 13.19 1.24
N PHE A 19 -8.96 13.12 0.61
CA PHE A 19 -9.06 13.07 -0.85
C PHE A 19 -8.93 14.46 -1.45
N ARG A 20 -8.09 14.59 -2.49
CA ARG A 20 -7.91 15.83 -3.23
C ARG A 20 -7.78 15.58 -4.74
N PRO A 21 -8.14 16.53 -5.61
CA PRO A 21 -7.84 16.42 -7.04
C PRO A 21 -6.31 16.39 -7.28
N ALA A 22 -5.91 15.99 -8.49
CA ALA A 22 -4.54 16.20 -8.95
C ALA A 22 -4.23 17.69 -9.07
N SER A 23 -2.98 18.09 -8.87
CA SER A 23 -2.54 19.50 -8.89
C SER A 23 -2.82 20.20 -10.22
N ASP A 24 -2.78 19.48 -11.35
CA ASP A 24 -3.11 19.96 -12.69
C ASP A 24 -4.57 19.68 -13.11
N GLY A 25 -5.38 19.07 -12.21
CA GLY A 25 -6.75 18.65 -12.50
C GLY A 25 -6.87 17.46 -13.45
N ALA A 26 -5.76 16.80 -13.81
CA ALA A 26 -5.79 15.65 -14.73
C ALA A 26 -6.53 14.46 -14.12
N THR A 27 -7.27 13.76 -14.98
CA THR A 27 -8.08 12.59 -14.59
C THR A 27 -7.99 11.49 -15.62
N PHE A 28 -8.39 10.29 -15.21
CA PHE A 28 -8.62 9.15 -16.09
C PHE A 28 -9.88 8.40 -15.67
N GLU A 29 -10.48 7.68 -16.59
CA GLU A 29 -11.70 6.93 -16.35
C GLU A 29 -11.40 5.45 -16.07
N THR A 30 -12.21 4.83 -15.21
CA THR A 30 -12.22 3.39 -14.99
C THR A 30 -13.50 2.78 -15.57
N TYR A 31 -13.40 1.54 -16.04
CA TYR A 31 -14.46 0.85 -16.75
C TYR A 31 -14.66 -0.56 -16.20
N CYS A 32 -15.91 -0.99 -16.14
CA CYS A 32 -16.24 -2.38 -15.87
C CYS A 32 -15.85 -3.24 -17.08
N PRO A 33 -14.92 -4.22 -16.93
CA PRO A 33 -14.51 -5.03 -18.08
C PRO A 33 -15.60 -5.99 -18.57
N ALA A 34 -16.64 -6.24 -17.78
CA ALA A 34 -17.71 -7.15 -18.15
C ALA A 34 -18.70 -6.55 -19.17
N ASP A 35 -18.93 -5.24 -19.11
CA ASP A 35 -19.94 -4.57 -19.96
C ASP A 35 -19.43 -3.27 -20.61
N GLY A 36 -18.18 -2.88 -20.34
CA GLY A 36 -17.56 -1.66 -20.86
C GLY A 36 -18.14 -0.36 -20.29
N SER A 37 -19.02 -0.44 -19.30
CA SER A 37 -19.63 0.76 -18.69
C SER A 37 -18.63 1.50 -17.80
N LYS A 38 -18.64 2.84 -17.89
CA LYS A 38 -17.84 3.67 -17.00
C LYS A 38 -18.27 3.49 -15.53
N LEU A 39 -17.29 3.27 -14.66
CA LEU A 39 -17.48 3.14 -13.22
C LEU A 39 -17.29 4.48 -12.52
N ALA A 40 -16.15 5.12 -12.74
CA ALA A 40 -15.79 6.36 -12.07
C ALA A 40 -14.70 7.13 -12.86
N ILE A 41 -14.45 8.37 -12.41
CA ILE A 41 -13.33 9.21 -12.82
C ILE A 41 -12.34 9.26 -11.66
N CYS A 42 -11.07 9.01 -11.90
CA CYS A 42 -10.01 9.06 -10.89
C CYS A 42 -9.00 10.16 -11.23
N ALA A 43 -8.46 10.82 -10.22
CA ALA A 43 -7.38 11.80 -10.39
C ALA A 43 -6.11 11.12 -10.94
N GLU A 44 -5.37 11.76 -11.85
CA GLU A 44 -4.08 11.29 -12.36
C GLU A 44 -2.94 12.11 -11.76
N ALA A 45 -2.23 11.56 -10.79
CA ALA A 45 -1.19 12.26 -10.06
C ALA A 45 -0.07 12.81 -10.95
N THR A 46 0.30 14.05 -10.70
CA THR A 46 1.47 14.72 -11.25
C THR A 46 2.74 14.33 -10.47
N LYS A 47 3.89 14.83 -10.91
CA LYS A 47 5.13 14.71 -10.13
C LYS A 47 5.01 15.45 -8.79
N GLU A 48 4.46 16.65 -8.80
CA GLU A 48 4.23 17.45 -7.59
C GLU A 48 3.35 16.74 -6.57
N ASP A 49 2.26 16.08 -7.01
CA ASP A 49 1.41 15.29 -6.12
C ASP A 49 2.16 14.13 -5.48
N VAL A 50 3.08 13.49 -6.22
CA VAL A 50 3.92 12.41 -5.67
C VAL A 50 4.94 12.98 -4.69
N ASP A 51 5.56 14.11 -5.00
CA ASP A 51 6.51 14.79 -4.12
C ASP A 51 5.82 15.19 -2.79
N ASP A 52 4.61 15.75 -2.85
CA ASP A 52 3.78 16.08 -1.68
C ASP A 52 3.42 14.84 -0.85
N ALA A 53 3.03 13.76 -1.52
CA ALA A 53 2.69 12.51 -0.85
C ALA A 53 3.92 11.93 -0.11
N VAL A 54 5.10 11.98 -0.71
CA VAL A 54 6.33 11.51 -0.07
C VAL A 54 6.74 12.43 1.08
N ALA A 55 6.65 13.76 0.90
CA ALA A 55 6.96 14.73 1.95
C ALA A 55 6.03 14.55 3.16
N GLY A 56 4.71 14.45 2.94
CA GLY A 56 3.74 14.20 4.02
C GLY A 56 3.94 12.84 4.70
N ALA A 57 4.42 11.83 3.97
CA ALA A 57 4.77 10.54 4.57
C ALA A 57 6.02 10.64 5.46
N TRP A 58 7.01 11.44 5.11
CA TRP A 58 8.17 11.70 5.96
C TRP A 58 7.81 12.49 7.21
N GLU A 59 6.93 13.49 7.10
CA GLU A 59 6.42 14.22 8.26
C GLU A 59 5.70 13.27 9.23
N ALA A 60 4.82 12.41 8.72
CA ALA A 60 4.13 11.41 9.54
C ALA A 60 5.09 10.39 10.16
N PHE A 61 6.16 10.03 9.47
CA PHE A 61 7.14 9.07 9.93
C PHE A 61 7.82 9.50 11.24
N GLU A 62 8.03 10.79 11.47
CA GLU A 62 8.67 11.30 12.69
C GLU A 62 7.93 10.90 13.97
N SER A 63 6.62 10.80 13.93
CA SER A 63 5.81 10.31 15.05
C SER A 63 5.51 8.81 14.94
N TRP A 64 5.20 8.31 13.74
CA TRP A 64 4.78 6.93 13.52
C TRP A 64 5.87 5.91 13.89
N ARG A 65 7.12 6.19 13.59
CA ARG A 65 8.28 5.34 13.93
C ARG A 65 8.43 5.06 15.43
N HIS A 66 7.90 5.92 16.28
CA HIS A 66 7.99 5.81 17.72
C HIS A 66 6.78 5.10 18.36
N THR A 67 5.79 4.70 17.56
CA THR A 67 4.67 3.90 18.05
C THR A 67 5.16 2.52 18.51
N THR A 68 4.57 2.03 19.58
CA THR A 68 4.88 0.70 20.10
C THR A 68 4.31 -0.40 19.18
N THR A 69 4.88 -1.60 19.25
CA THR A 69 4.34 -2.79 18.55
C THR A 69 2.87 -3.04 18.93
N LYS A 70 2.50 -2.81 20.20
CA LYS A 70 1.13 -2.95 20.70
C LYS A 70 0.15 -1.96 20.05
N GLU A 71 0.55 -0.70 19.90
CA GLU A 71 -0.28 0.33 19.25
C GLU A 71 -0.48 -0.01 17.78
N ARG A 72 0.58 -0.37 17.04
CA ARG A 72 0.47 -0.78 15.63
C ARG A 72 -0.37 -2.04 15.45
N ALA A 73 -0.21 -3.04 16.33
CA ALA A 73 -1.04 -4.24 16.32
C ALA A 73 -2.53 -3.91 16.52
N ALA A 74 -2.85 -2.99 17.44
CA ALA A 74 -4.23 -2.54 17.66
C ALA A 74 -4.81 -1.83 16.43
N ILE A 75 -4.03 -1.00 15.73
CA ILE A 75 -4.44 -0.35 14.47
C ILE A 75 -4.69 -1.40 13.38
N LEU A 76 -3.79 -2.36 13.20
CA LEU A 76 -3.95 -3.43 12.20
C LEU A 76 -5.21 -4.27 12.45
N ARG A 77 -5.53 -4.57 13.72
CA ARG A 77 -6.79 -5.26 14.07
C ARG A 77 -8.02 -4.44 13.74
N LYS A 78 -8.02 -3.14 14.07
CA LYS A 78 -9.12 -2.23 13.70
C LYS A 78 -9.32 -2.16 12.19
N ILE A 79 -8.22 -2.11 11.41
CA ILE A 79 -8.28 -2.17 9.94
C ILE A 79 -8.93 -3.48 9.49
N ALA A 80 -8.51 -4.62 10.05
CA ALA A 80 -9.08 -5.92 9.72
C ALA A 80 -10.57 -5.99 10.06
N ASP A 81 -11.00 -5.48 11.21
CA ASP A 81 -12.40 -5.50 11.63
C ASP A 81 -13.29 -4.61 10.77
N VAL A 82 -12.81 -3.41 10.41
CA VAL A 82 -13.53 -2.52 9.48
C VAL A 82 -13.62 -3.13 8.08
N LEU A 83 -12.55 -3.78 7.62
CA LEU A 83 -12.55 -4.46 6.32
C LEU A 83 -13.52 -5.65 6.32
N ASP A 84 -13.53 -6.47 7.37
CA ASP A 84 -14.45 -7.62 7.50
C ASP A 84 -15.91 -7.17 7.55
N ALA A 85 -16.20 -6.07 8.28
CA ALA A 85 -17.53 -5.49 8.35
C ALA A 85 -18.03 -4.90 7.01
N ASN A 86 -17.11 -4.54 6.09
CA ASN A 86 -17.42 -3.96 4.78
C ASN A 86 -17.04 -4.88 3.61
N LYS A 87 -16.72 -6.15 3.88
CA LYS A 87 -16.18 -7.07 2.86
C LYS A 87 -17.07 -7.27 1.66
N GLU A 88 -18.39 -7.35 1.84
CA GLU A 88 -19.34 -7.52 0.74
C GLU A 88 -19.32 -6.32 -0.22
N ARG A 89 -19.28 -5.12 0.34
CA ARG A 89 -19.20 -3.88 -0.44
C ARG A 89 -17.88 -3.80 -1.22
N ILE A 90 -16.75 -4.02 -0.56
CA ILE A 90 -15.43 -3.95 -1.19
C ILE A 90 -15.27 -5.07 -2.23
N ALA A 91 -15.71 -6.29 -1.94
CA ALA A 91 -15.70 -7.42 -2.88
C ALA A 91 -16.49 -7.12 -4.15
N MET A 92 -17.66 -6.49 -4.01
CA MET A 92 -18.47 -6.11 -5.15
C MET A 92 -17.83 -5.01 -5.99
N ILE A 93 -17.20 -4.02 -5.36
CA ILE A 93 -16.46 -2.95 -6.04
C ILE A 93 -15.27 -3.56 -6.80
N GLU A 94 -14.52 -4.45 -6.17
CA GLU A 94 -13.40 -5.14 -6.82
C GLU A 94 -13.86 -6.00 -7.98
N SER A 95 -14.99 -6.71 -7.84
CA SER A 95 -15.57 -7.51 -8.93
C SER A 95 -15.97 -6.65 -10.14
N LEU A 96 -16.53 -5.46 -9.92
CA LEU A 96 -16.87 -4.52 -10.98
C LEU A 96 -15.63 -3.91 -11.66
N ASP A 97 -14.63 -3.54 -10.88
CA ASP A 97 -13.44 -2.84 -11.35
C ASP A 97 -12.44 -3.80 -12.03
N ASN A 98 -12.33 -5.03 -11.53
CA ASN A 98 -11.39 -6.04 -12.03
C ASN A 98 -12.01 -7.02 -13.05
N GLY A 99 -13.30 -7.27 -12.95
CA GLY A 99 -14.01 -8.29 -13.76
C GLY A 99 -13.98 -9.71 -13.19
N LYS A 100 -13.41 -9.93 -12.02
CA LYS A 100 -13.49 -11.22 -11.33
C LYS A 100 -14.91 -11.56 -10.91
N PRO A 101 -15.30 -12.85 -10.90
CA PRO A 101 -16.55 -13.27 -10.29
C PRO A 101 -16.61 -12.86 -8.81
N ILE A 102 -17.76 -12.34 -8.38
CA ILE A 102 -17.98 -11.96 -6.96
C ILE A 102 -17.68 -13.11 -5.98
N ARG A 103 -17.86 -14.34 -6.40
CA ARG A 103 -17.51 -15.51 -5.62
C ARG A 103 -16.03 -15.53 -5.22
N GLU A 104 -15.15 -15.13 -6.13
CA GLU A 104 -13.70 -15.09 -5.90
C GLU A 104 -13.34 -13.94 -4.96
N THR A 105 -13.82 -12.74 -5.24
CA THR A 105 -13.50 -11.55 -4.42
C THR A 105 -14.05 -11.68 -3.00
N LEU A 106 -15.29 -12.19 -2.84
CA LEU A 106 -15.94 -12.30 -1.53
C LEU A 106 -15.42 -13.47 -0.68
N ASN A 107 -15.14 -14.61 -1.29
CA ASN A 107 -14.78 -15.82 -0.52
C ASN A 107 -13.27 -16.11 -0.48
N VAL A 108 -12.47 -15.43 -1.29
CA VAL A 108 -11.01 -15.62 -1.33
C VAL A 108 -10.27 -14.32 -1.06
N ASP A 109 -10.39 -13.31 -1.94
CA ASP A 109 -9.53 -12.13 -1.91
C ASP A 109 -9.72 -11.31 -0.64
N LEU A 110 -10.97 -11.03 -0.25
CA LEU A 110 -11.27 -10.22 0.93
C LEU A 110 -10.99 -10.97 2.26
N PRO A 111 -11.42 -12.22 2.46
CA PRO A 111 -11.06 -12.98 3.66
C PRO A 111 -9.54 -13.10 3.84
N LEU A 112 -8.80 -13.42 2.77
CA LEU A 112 -7.34 -13.48 2.79
C LEU A 112 -6.72 -12.14 3.18
N SER A 113 -7.30 -11.03 2.71
CA SER A 113 -6.83 -9.68 3.05
C SER A 113 -7.07 -9.34 4.53
N VAL A 114 -8.24 -9.69 5.08
CA VAL A 114 -8.55 -9.54 6.50
C VAL A 114 -7.57 -10.34 7.36
N ASP A 115 -7.37 -11.62 7.00
CA ASP A 115 -6.45 -12.50 7.72
C ASP A 115 -5.01 -12.00 7.68
N HIS A 116 -4.61 -11.34 6.58
CA HIS A 116 -3.27 -10.79 6.44
C HIS A 116 -3.01 -9.65 7.43
N PHE A 117 -3.96 -8.73 7.61
CA PHE A 117 -3.86 -7.69 8.63
C PHE A 117 -3.82 -8.30 10.05
N ARG A 118 -4.66 -9.29 10.35
CA ARG A 118 -4.66 -10.00 11.64
C ARG A 118 -3.36 -10.75 11.87
N TYR A 119 -2.80 -11.40 10.85
CA TYR A 119 -1.52 -12.09 10.91
C TYR A 119 -0.38 -11.15 11.30
N PHE A 120 -0.23 -10.00 10.60
CA PHE A 120 0.82 -9.06 10.93
C PHE A 120 0.64 -8.36 12.28
N ALA A 121 -0.60 -8.17 12.74
CA ALA A 121 -0.86 -7.74 14.10
C ALA A 121 -0.35 -8.75 15.14
N SER A 122 -0.54 -10.05 14.89
CA SER A 122 -0.04 -11.12 15.77
C SER A 122 1.48 -11.25 15.71
N CYS A 123 2.09 -11.08 14.52
CA CYS A 123 3.55 -11.07 14.38
C CYS A 123 4.20 -9.98 15.23
N LEU A 124 3.61 -8.79 15.33
CA LEU A 124 4.13 -7.70 16.16
C LEU A 124 4.16 -8.04 17.65
N GLU A 125 3.19 -8.83 18.13
CA GLU A 125 3.12 -9.24 19.53
C GLU A 125 4.10 -10.38 19.86
N ALA A 126 4.49 -11.14 18.84
CA ALA A 126 5.46 -12.22 18.95
C ALA A 126 6.87 -11.81 18.51
N GLU A 127 7.09 -10.53 18.16
CA GLU A 127 8.38 -10.07 17.66
C GLU A 127 9.41 -10.03 18.80
N GLU A 128 10.48 -10.80 18.61
CA GLU A 128 11.62 -10.86 19.52
C GLU A 128 12.86 -10.29 18.85
N GLY A 129 13.71 -9.65 19.66
CA GLY A 129 15.09 -9.37 19.31
C GLY A 129 15.99 -10.57 19.66
N SER A 130 17.26 -10.49 19.31
CA SER A 130 18.23 -11.47 19.78
C SER A 130 19.43 -10.80 20.40
N ALA A 131 19.97 -11.43 21.44
CA ALA A 131 21.24 -11.07 22.05
C ALA A 131 22.12 -12.32 22.13
N THR A 132 23.35 -12.21 21.65
CA THR A 132 24.30 -13.34 21.60
C THR A 132 25.64 -12.88 22.19
N VAL A 133 26.11 -13.57 23.19
CA VAL A 133 27.47 -13.39 23.70
C VAL A 133 28.42 -14.03 22.70
N ILE A 134 29.30 -13.24 22.10
CA ILE A 134 30.30 -13.72 21.16
C ILE A 134 31.53 -14.25 21.94
N ASP A 135 31.98 -13.44 22.89
CA ASP A 135 33.02 -13.81 23.88
C ASP A 135 32.86 -12.92 25.13
N GLU A 136 33.79 -12.99 26.06
CA GLU A 136 33.78 -12.23 27.33
C GLU A 136 33.73 -10.69 27.14
N ARG A 137 34.06 -10.18 25.94
CA ARG A 137 34.18 -8.75 25.63
C ARG A 137 33.09 -8.23 24.73
N TYR A 138 32.39 -9.13 23.99
CA TYR A 138 31.47 -8.74 22.94
C TYR A 138 30.06 -9.35 23.11
N LEU A 139 29.06 -8.48 23.14
CA LEU A 139 27.63 -8.81 23.06
C LEU A 139 27.07 -8.30 21.73
N SER A 140 26.51 -9.18 20.94
CA SER A 140 25.76 -8.83 19.71
C SER A 140 24.29 -8.70 20.03
N ILE A 141 23.66 -7.57 19.68
CA ILE A 141 22.22 -7.34 19.82
C ILE A 141 21.65 -7.02 18.45
N ILE A 142 20.55 -7.70 18.09
CA ILE A 142 19.81 -7.41 16.87
C ILE A 142 18.53 -6.65 17.26
N LEU A 143 18.43 -5.42 16.76
CA LEU A 143 17.24 -4.58 16.88
C LEU A 143 16.60 -4.41 15.50
N ARG A 144 15.27 -4.32 15.48
CA ARG A 144 14.49 -4.04 14.27
C ARG A 144 13.99 -2.60 14.36
N GLU A 145 14.24 -1.84 13.31
CA GLU A 145 13.87 -0.43 13.25
C GLU A 145 13.12 -0.14 11.94
N PRO A 146 12.13 0.78 11.96
CA PRO A 146 11.50 1.28 10.75
C PRO A 146 12.52 1.92 9.81
N ILE A 147 12.38 1.69 8.50
CA ILE A 147 13.31 2.20 7.49
C ILE A 147 12.92 3.56 6.93
N GLY A 148 11.65 3.97 7.05
CA GLY A 148 11.16 5.25 6.56
C GLY A 148 9.97 5.17 5.63
N VAL A 149 10.04 5.87 4.48
CA VAL A 149 8.96 5.92 3.49
C VAL A 149 9.18 4.88 2.40
N VAL A 150 8.15 4.07 2.16
CA VAL A 150 8.14 2.98 1.18
C VAL A 150 7.19 3.29 0.04
N GLY A 151 7.69 3.32 -1.20
CA GLY A 151 6.86 3.34 -2.40
C GLY A 151 6.34 1.94 -2.71
N GLN A 152 5.04 1.80 -2.96
CA GLN A 152 4.42 0.51 -3.26
C GLN A 152 3.61 0.57 -4.54
N ILE A 153 3.86 -0.35 -5.47
CA ILE A 153 3.14 -0.43 -6.74
C ILE A 153 2.59 -1.84 -6.90
N VAL A 154 1.31 -1.95 -7.26
CA VAL A 154 0.62 -3.23 -7.44
C VAL A 154 -0.03 -3.35 -8.83
N PRO A 155 -0.17 -4.58 -9.35
CA PRO A 155 -0.86 -4.87 -10.60
C PRO A 155 -2.37 -4.96 -10.41
N TRP A 156 -3.06 -5.24 -11.51
CA TRP A 156 -4.52 -5.29 -11.60
C TRP A 156 -5.14 -6.66 -11.27
N ASN A 157 -4.37 -7.74 -11.28
CA ASN A 157 -4.92 -9.10 -11.21
C ASN A 157 -5.46 -9.53 -9.83
N PHE A 158 -4.92 -8.97 -8.74
CA PHE A 158 -5.39 -9.12 -7.37
C PHE A 158 -5.32 -7.76 -6.66
N PRO A 159 -6.17 -6.79 -7.02
CA PRO A 159 -6.00 -5.39 -6.61
C PRO A 159 -5.95 -5.23 -5.10
N PHE A 160 -6.96 -5.73 -4.40
CA PHE A 160 -7.07 -5.57 -2.95
C PHE A 160 -6.15 -6.53 -2.17
N ALA A 161 -6.07 -7.78 -2.58
CA ALA A 161 -5.19 -8.76 -1.92
C ALA A 161 -3.71 -8.31 -1.99
N MET A 162 -3.25 -7.79 -3.14
CA MET A 162 -1.89 -7.24 -3.28
C MET A 162 -1.69 -5.96 -2.46
N ALA A 163 -2.73 -5.15 -2.31
CA ALA A 163 -2.69 -4.01 -1.40
C ALA A 163 -2.51 -4.46 0.05
N ALA A 164 -3.33 -5.39 0.53
CA ALA A 164 -3.21 -5.94 1.89
C ALA A 164 -1.83 -6.55 2.15
N TRP A 165 -1.29 -7.34 1.19
CA TRP A 165 0.03 -7.97 1.30
C TRP A 165 1.18 -6.97 1.41
N LYS A 166 0.99 -5.74 0.95
CA LYS A 166 2.00 -4.69 1.06
C LYS A 166 1.73 -3.73 2.22
N LEU A 167 0.46 -3.40 2.47
CA LEU A 167 0.09 -2.45 3.53
C LEU A 167 0.25 -3.04 4.93
N ALA A 168 -0.18 -4.28 5.16
CA ALA A 168 -0.09 -4.88 6.48
C ALA A 168 1.36 -4.95 7.01
N PRO A 169 2.36 -5.48 6.25
CA PRO A 169 3.73 -5.52 6.74
C PRO A 169 4.39 -4.14 6.85
N VAL A 170 4.10 -3.17 5.97
CA VAL A 170 4.71 -1.84 6.05
C VAL A 170 4.22 -1.08 7.28
N LEU A 171 2.92 -1.15 7.57
CA LEU A 171 2.34 -0.55 8.78
C LEU A 171 2.83 -1.26 10.05
N ALA A 172 2.92 -2.59 10.03
CA ALA A 172 3.50 -3.37 11.12
C ALA A 172 4.93 -2.94 11.41
N ALA A 173 5.76 -2.78 10.40
CA ALA A 173 7.16 -2.36 10.56
C ALA A 173 7.33 -0.96 11.16
N GLY A 174 6.28 -0.13 11.20
CA GLY A 174 6.36 1.27 11.61
C GLY A 174 6.83 2.19 10.49
N ASP A 175 6.76 1.74 9.24
CA ASP A 175 7.06 2.53 8.06
C ASP A 175 5.82 3.26 7.54
N CYS A 176 6.03 4.36 6.83
CA CYS A 176 5.00 5.06 6.08
C CYS A 176 5.03 4.64 4.60
N THR A 177 3.91 4.79 3.90
CA THR A 177 3.85 4.34 2.50
C THR A 177 3.12 5.29 1.58
N VAL A 178 3.66 5.44 0.36
CA VAL A 178 2.97 5.99 -0.79
C VAL A 178 2.64 4.84 -1.73
N PHE A 179 1.34 4.55 -1.83
CA PHE A 179 0.81 3.40 -2.54
C PHE A 179 0.24 3.79 -3.90
N LYS A 180 0.58 3.05 -4.93
CA LYS A 180 0.05 3.23 -6.28
C LYS A 180 -0.66 1.96 -6.77
N PRO A 181 -2.01 1.94 -6.79
CA PRO A 181 -2.77 0.85 -7.42
C PRO A 181 -2.61 0.86 -8.94
N SER A 182 -3.00 -0.22 -9.59
CA SER A 182 -3.15 -0.20 -11.06
C SER A 182 -4.16 0.87 -11.48
N SER A 183 -3.90 1.55 -12.61
CA SER A 183 -4.87 2.51 -13.17
C SER A 183 -6.15 1.86 -13.68
N THR A 184 -6.14 0.55 -13.90
CA THR A 184 -7.32 -0.20 -14.36
C THR A 184 -8.19 -0.72 -13.21
N THR A 185 -7.68 -0.75 -11.98
CA THR A 185 -8.37 -1.31 -10.81
C THR A 185 -8.06 -0.54 -9.52
N PRO A 186 -8.35 0.77 -9.44
CA PRO A 186 -8.00 1.58 -8.28
C PRO A 186 -9.11 1.62 -7.21
N LEU A 187 -10.36 1.29 -7.56
CA LEU A 187 -11.53 1.69 -6.78
C LEU A 187 -11.62 0.99 -5.42
N SER A 188 -11.35 -0.30 -5.34
CA SER A 188 -11.42 -1.05 -4.08
C SER A 188 -10.47 -0.49 -3.01
N VAL A 189 -9.26 -0.09 -3.40
CA VAL A 189 -8.26 0.49 -2.50
C VAL A 189 -8.61 1.93 -2.12
N LEU A 190 -9.18 2.72 -3.03
CA LEU A 190 -9.64 4.09 -2.74
C LEU A 190 -10.82 4.10 -1.76
N GLU A 191 -11.79 3.20 -1.94
CA GLU A 191 -12.89 3.02 -0.99
C GLU A 191 -12.39 2.53 0.37
N PHE A 192 -11.42 1.62 0.39
CA PHE A 192 -10.78 1.18 1.62
C PHE A 192 -10.08 2.33 2.36
N ALA A 193 -9.38 3.20 1.63
CA ALA A 193 -8.74 4.37 2.26
C ALA A 193 -9.77 5.28 2.95
N ASP A 194 -10.95 5.45 2.37
CA ASP A 194 -12.04 6.21 2.99
C ASP A 194 -12.54 5.56 4.29
N LEU A 195 -12.60 4.22 4.33
CA LEU A 195 -13.01 3.47 5.53
C LEU A 195 -12.01 3.56 6.68
N ILE A 196 -10.70 3.69 6.38
CA ILE A 196 -9.65 3.65 7.40
C ILE A 196 -9.00 5.00 7.70
N LYS A 197 -9.42 6.08 7.05
CA LYS A 197 -8.81 7.42 7.16
C LYS A 197 -8.74 7.98 8.59
N ASP A 198 -9.69 7.57 9.45
CA ASP A 198 -9.76 7.98 10.85
C ASP A 198 -9.12 6.95 11.80
N ILE A 199 -8.61 5.83 11.28
CA ILE A 199 -7.94 4.77 12.02
C ILE A 199 -6.42 4.90 11.92
N VAL A 200 -5.94 5.19 10.70
CA VAL A 200 -4.51 5.35 10.42
C VAL A 200 -4.15 6.83 10.53
N PRO A 201 -3.08 7.19 11.22
CA PRO A 201 -2.65 8.59 11.30
C PRO A 201 -2.41 9.20 9.91
N LYS A 202 -2.72 10.49 9.77
CA LYS A 202 -2.54 11.24 8.51
C LYS A 202 -1.09 11.11 8.03
N GLY A 203 -0.91 10.90 6.74
CA GLY A 203 0.41 10.77 6.11
C GLY A 203 1.03 9.37 6.18
N VAL A 204 0.62 8.50 7.10
CA VAL A 204 1.17 7.14 7.24
C VAL A 204 0.85 6.26 6.04
N PHE A 205 -0.37 6.38 5.51
CA PHE A 205 -0.83 5.72 4.29
C PHE A 205 -1.34 6.75 3.30
N GLN A 206 -0.79 6.75 2.10
CA GLN A 206 -1.12 7.68 1.03
C GLN A 206 -1.30 6.93 -0.29
N ILE A 207 -2.21 7.40 -1.15
CA ILE A 207 -2.48 6.80 -2.46
C ILE A 207 -2.33 7.85 -3.56
N VAL A 208 -1.47 7.54 -4.53
CA VAL A 208 -1.34 8.26 -5.78
C VAL A 208 -1.84 7.38 -6.93
N THR A 209 -2.83 7.85 -7.67
CA THR A 209 -3.41 7.13 -8.80
C THR A 209 -2.88 7.62 -10.14
N GLY A 210 -3.07 6.87 -11.21
CA GLY A 210 -2.67 7.21 -12.57
C GLY A 210 -1.91 6.11 -13.29
N LYS A 211 -1.51 6.39 -14.52
CA LYS A 211 -0.81 5.43 -15.40
C LYS A 211 0.56 5.05 -14.85
N GLY A 212 0.96 3.79 -15.04
CA GLY A 212 2.26 3.28 -14.62
C GLY A 212 3.44 4.06 -15.21
N SER A 213 3.32 4.47 -16.48
CA SER A 213 4.34 5.25 -17.19
C SER A 213 4.43 6.73 -16.78
N LYS A 214 3.47 7.25 -15.99
CA LYS A 214 3.45 8.64 -15.50
C LYS A 214 3.61 8.64 -13.99
N SER A 215 2.54 8.54 -13.22
CA SER A 215 2.57 8.56 -11.74
C SER A 215 3.40 7.40 -11.15
N GLY A 216 3.39 6.22 -11.80
CA GLY A 216 4.26 5.11 -11.39
C GLY A 216 5.74 5.43 -11.57
N GLN A 217 6.11 6.06 -12.68
CA GLN A 217 7.50 6.45 -12.94
C GLN A 217 7.96 7.55 -11.97
N PHE A 218 7.11 8.54 -11.67
CA PHE A 218 7.44 9.57 -10.68
C PHE A 218 7.73 8.97 -9.30
N LEU A 219 6.96 7.96 -8.90
CA LEU A 219 7.19 7.25 -7.65
C LEU A 219 8.49 6.42 -7.68
N LEU A 220 8.78 5.75 -8.80
CA LEU A 220 10.01 4.96 -8.97
C LEU A 220 11.27 5.82 -8.91
N ASP A 221 11.22 7.02 -9.50
CA ASP A 221 12.36 7.92 -9.61
C ASP A 221 12.53 8.84 -8.38
N HIS A 222 11.59 8.78 -7.43
CA HIS A 222 11.63 9.69 -6.28
C HIS A 222 12.85 9.41 -5.39
N PRO A 223 13.71 10.44 -5.11
CA PRO A 223 14.98 10.25 -4.41
C PRO A 223 14.82 9.85 -2.94
N ASP A 224 13.73 10.30 -2.30
CA ASP A 224 13.55 10.19 -0.85
C ASP A 224 12.77 8.92 -0.42
N LEU A 225 12.51 7.99 -1.32
CA LEU A 225 12.00 6.68 -0.95
C LEU A 225 13.11 5.78 -0.43
N ARG A 226 12.93 5.18 0.73
CA ARG A 226 13.87 4.24 1.32
C ARG A 226 13.79 2.85 0.71
N LYS A 227 12.61 2.48 0.19
CA LYS A 227 12.37 1.18 -0.43
C LYS A 227 11.28 1.30 -1.48
N LEU A 228 11.37 0.45 -2.50
CA LEU A 228 10.31 0.23 -3.48
C LEU A 228 9.86 -1.22 -3.41
N ALA A 229 8.55 -1.43 -3.28
CA ALA A 229 7.91 -2.74 -3.32
C ALA A 229 7.01 -2.84 -4.54
N PHE A 230 7.60 -3.32 -5.64
CA PHE A 230 6.92 -3.45 -6.94
C PHE A 230 6.43 -4.89 -7.16
N THR A 231 5.18 -5.02 -7.60
CA THR A 231 4.63 -6.25 -8.17
C THR A 231 3.99 -5.91 -9.51
N GLY A 232 4.39 -6.59 -10.59
CA GLY A 232 3.89 -6.29 -11.94
C GLY A 232 4.62 -7.09 -13.02
N SER A 233 4.30 -6.82 -14.31
CA SER A 233 4.87 -7.51 -15.47
C SER A 233 6.26 -6.99 -15.91
N THR A 234 6.68 -7.34 -17.10
CA THR A 234 8.02 -7.22 -17.68
C THR A 234 8.67 -5.81 -17.77
N ASN A 235 7.98 -4.73 -17.49
CA ASN A 235 8.62 -3.41 -17.28
C ASN A 235 9.55 -3.36 -16.06
N ARG A 236 9.77 -4.49 -15.43
CA ARG A 236 10.70 -4.84 -14.37
C ARG A 236 12.13 -4.36 -14.57
N LEU A 237 12.63 -4.33 -15.81
CA LEU A 237 14.03 -3.98 -16.07
C LEU A 237 14.36 -2.54 -15.71
N GLN A 238 13.40 -1.63 -15.85
CA GLN A 238 13.55 -0.24 -15.41
C GLN A 238 13.49 -0.10 -13.89
N CYS A 239 12.57 -0.82 -13.24
CA CYS A 239 12.47 -0.85 -11.78
C CYS A 239 13.71 -1.51 -11.13
N GLY A 240 14.22 -2.60 -11.72
CA GLY A 240 15.44 -3.28 -11.25
C GLY A 240 16.70 -2.41 -11.35
N ARG A 241 16.81 -1.55 -12.36
CA ARG A 241 17.89 -0.57 -12.49
C ARG A 241 17.82 0.51 -11.40
N CYS A 242 16.66 1.10 -11.17
CA CYS A 242 16.49 2.11 -10.12
C CYS A 242 16.85 1.55 -8.73
N SER A 243 16.48 0.32 -8.42
CA SER A 243 16.80 -0.30 -7.13
C SER A 243 18.26 -0.72 -7.00
N SER A 244 18.99 -0.96 -8.11
CA SER A 244 20.42 -1.34 -8.11
C SER A 244 21.36 -0.13 -8.13
N GLU A 245 20.91 1.01 -8.68
CA GLU A 245 21.70 2.25 -8.73
C GLU A 245 21.60 3.06 -7.44
N LYS A 246 20.48 2.97 -6.70
CA LYS A 246 20.39 3.54 -5.35
C LYS A 246 21.08 2.59 -4.37
N THR A 247 22.32 2.85 -4.08
CA THR A 247 23.09 2.20 -3.00
C THR A 247 22.49 2.56 -1.64
N TYR A 248 21.51 1.75 -1.21
CA TYR A 248 21.11 1.77 0.20
C TYR A 248 22.29 1.27 1.05
N PRO A 249 22.49 1.82 2.26
CA PRO A 249 23.57 1.38 3.14
C PRO A 249 23.56 -0.15 3.25
N ARG A 250 24.72 -0.80 3.07
CA ARG A 250 24.88 -2.25 2.97
C ARG A 250 24.50 -3.03 4.25
N ASN A 251 24.00 -2.38 5.29
CA ASN A 251 23.84 -2.96 6.63
C ASN A 251 22.43 -3.44 6.99
N THR A 252 21.47 -3.51 6.05
CA THR A 252 20.13 -4.08 6.34
C THR A 252 19.94 -5.41 5.61
N GLY A 253 20.64 -6.45 6.07
CA GLY A 253 20.70 -7.77 5.41
C GLY A 253 19.40 -8.61 5.42
N ALA A 254 18.33 -8.20 6.08
CA ALA A 254 17.14 -9.05 6.28
C ALA A 254 16.09 -9.00 5.16
N TRP A 255 16.02 -7.95 4.34
CA TRP A 255 14.91 -7.73 3.39
C TRP A 255 15.25 -7.94 1.92
N ARG A 256 16.49 -8.33 1.59
CA ARG A 256 16.90 -8.62 0.20
C ARG A 256 16.22 -9.84 -0.44
N LYS A 257 15.64 -10.74 0.35
CA LYS A 257 15.06 -12.01 -0.16
C LYS A 257 13.63 -11.90 -0.69
N ILE A 258 12.85 -10.89 -0.30
CA ILE A 258 11.42 -10.82 -0.67
C ILE A 258 11.21 -10.39 -2.13
N CYS A 259 12.13 -9.63 -2.73
CA CYS A 259 12.02 -9.25 -4.14
C CYS A 259 12.43 -10.34 -5.15
N LYS A 260 13.05 -11.44 -4.73
CA LYS A 260 13.58 -12.48 -5.64
C LYS A 260 12.72 -13.75 -5.78
N HIS A 261 11.68 -13.95 -4.97
CA HIS A 261 11.02 -15.26 -4.88
C HIS A 261 9.48 -15.21 -4.99
N LEU A 262 8.91 -14.21 -5.65
CA LEU A 262 7.51 -14.25 -6.08
C LEU A 262 7.47 -14.16 -7.61
N LEU A 263 7.83 -15.26 -8.26
CA LEU A 263 7.42 -15.67 -9.59
C LEU A 263 6.44 -16.83 -9.46
#